data_983abd4efe89a6e8e5e335f24add099c
#
_entry.id   983abd4efe89a6e8e5e335f24add099c
#
_cell.length_a   1.000
_cell.length_b   1.000
_cell.length_c   1.000
_cell.angle_alpha   90.00
_cell.angle_beta   90.00
_cell.angle_gamma   90.00
#
_symmetry.space_group_name_H-M   'P 1'
#
loop_
_entity.id
_entity.type
_entity.pdbx_description
1 polymer ?
#
loop_
_entity_poly.entity_id
_entity_poly.type
_entity_poly.pdbx_seq_one_letter_code
_entity_poly.pdbx_strand_id
1 'polypeptide(L)'
;MTPLGQLPFFIEYLKQGGLFDAWVAGCPLSLTSPNAPSKRDILGTVMLSVLAGHRRYAHITTLRCDPVNPPLLGMAKVVSEDAVRRALTKIEAEAGRTWLQEQLDYCTRPLLREPWILDVDTTVKPLYGHQEGAVVGYNPKKPGRPSHTYHSYMLANLRLVLEVDV
;
A
#
# COMPACT_ATOMS: atom_id res chain seq x y z
N MET A 1 -16.62 -16.84 11.10
CA MET A 1 -15.77 -16.29 12.17
C MET A 1 -14.45 -15.89 11.51
N THR A 2 -13.89 -14.71 11.81
CA THR A 2 -12.61 -14.27 11.26
C THR A 2 -11.54 -14.22 12.35
N PRO A 3 -10.30 -14.67 12.08
CA PRO A 3 -9.18 -14.48 13.02
C PRO A 3 -8.70 -13.03 13.09
N LEU A 4 -9.16 -12.17 12.17
CA LEU A 4 -8.77 -10.78 12.02
C LEU A 4 -9.90 -9.85 12.46
N GLY A 5 -10.36 -10.00 13.70
CA GLY A 5 -11.57 -9.36 14.23
C GLY A 5 -11.57 -7.83 14.26
N GLN A 6 -10.41 -7.18 14.11
CA GLN A 6 -10.34 -5.72 14.03
C GLN A 6 -10.53 -5.17 12.61
N LEU A 7 -10.33 -5.99 11.58
CA LEU A 7 -10.43 -5.53 10.18
C LEU A 7 -11.82 -5.01 9.80
N PRO A 8 -12.95 -5.61 10.24
CA PRO A 8 -14.28 -5.07 9.92
C PRO A 8 -14.44 -3.61 10.33
N PHE A 9 -13.84 -3.19 11.44
CA PHE A 9 -13.89 -1.79 11.89
C PHE A 9 -13.17 -0.86 10.90
N PHE A 10 -11.97 -1.20 10.49
CA PHE A 10 -11.22 -0.42 9.50
C PHE A 10 -11.88 -0.43 8.12
N ILE A 11 -12.45 -1.56 7.72
CA ILE A 11 -13.19 -1.68 6.46
C ILE A 11 -14.42 -0.74 6.48
N GLU A 12 -15.15 -0.71 7.57
CA GLU A 12 -16.31 0.18 7.69
C GLU A 12 -15.90 1.66 7.61
N TYR A 13 -14.80 2.04 8.26
CA TYR A 13 -14.23 3.38 8.13
C TYR A 13 -13.90 3.73 6.66
N LEU A 14 -13.23 2.82 5.94
CA LEU A 14 -12.90 3.00 4.53
C LEU A 14 -14.15 3.15 3.65
N LYS A 15 -15.22 2.42 3.97
CA LYS A 15 -16.51 2.50 3.24
C LYS A 15 -17.23 3.81 3.48
N GLN A 16 -17.35 4.24 4.74
CA GLN A 16 -18.02 5.50 5.09
C GLN A 16 -17.35 6.71 4.44
N GLY A 17 -16.02 6.71 4.33
CA GLY A 17 -15.26 7.74 3.64
C GLY A 17 -15.20 7.60 2.12
N GLY A 18 -15.72 6.49 1.55
CA GLY A 18 -15.56 6.18 0.12
C GLY A 18 -14.10 5.96 -0.30
N LEU A 19 -13.19 5.80 0.67
CA LEU A 19 -11.73 5.81 0.44
C LEU A 19 -11.28 4.64 -0.41
N PHE A 20 -11.77 3.44 -0.12
CA PHE A 20 -11.40 2.25 -0.89
C PHE A 20 -11.92 2.29 -2.32
N ASP A 21 -13.16 2.73 -2.52
CA ASP A 21 -13.75 2.82 -3.85
C ASP A 21 -13.03 3.86 -4.72
N ALA A 22 -12.70 5.02 -4.16
CA ALA A 22 -11.92 6.04 -4.83
C ALA A 22 -10.52 5.53 -5.20
N TRP A 23 -9.86 4.83 -4.27
CA TRP A 23 -8.54 4.24 -4.49
C TRP A 23 -8.54 3.19 -5.61
N VAL A 24 -9.55 2.33 -5.65
CA VAL A 24 -9.72 1.34 -6.73
C VAL A 24 -10.03 2.01 -8.07
N ALA A 25 -10.91 3.00 -8.06
CA ALA A 25 -11.29 3.72 -9.29
C ALA A 25 -10.10 4.45 -9.92
N GLY A 26 -9.32 5.18 -9.10
CA GLY A 26 -8.16 5.96 -9.56
C GLY A 26 -6.95 5.12 -9.97
N CYS A 27 -6.88 3.83 -9.59
CA CYS A 27 -5.72 3.00 -9.90
C CYS A 27 -5.52 2.81 -11.41
N PRO A 28 -4.31 3.10 -11.96
CA PRO A 28 -4.02 2.98 -13.39
C PRO A 28 -3.85 1.54 -13.88
N LEU A 29 -4.10 0.54 -13.03
CA LEU A 29 -4.03 -0.87 -13.41
C LEU A 29 -5.04 -1.21 -14.50
N SER A 30 -4.56 -1.69 -15.64
CA SER A 30 -5.37 -2.23 -16.73
C SER A 30 -5.09 -3.72 -16.92
N LEU A 31 -6.15 -4.52 -16.95
CA LEU A 31 -6.08 -5.97 -17.14
C LEU A 31 -6.92 -6.36 -18.35
N THR A 32 -6.29 -6.91 -19.37
CA THR A 32 -6.92 -7.23 -20.66
C THR A 32 -7.41 -8.67 -20.78
N SER A 33 -6.88 -9.58 -19.93
CA SER A 33 -7.28 -10.99 -19.98
C SER A 33 -8.66 -11.20 -19.36
N PRO A 34 -9.57 -11.94 -20.04
CA PRO A 34 -10.90 -12.26 -19.49
C PRO A 34 -10.84 -13.11 -18.22
N ASN A 35 -9.73 -13.83 -18.02
CA ASN A 35 -9.51 -14.65 -16.83
C ASN A 35 -8.75 -13.91 -15.71
N ALA A 36 -8.43 -12.63 -15.91
CA ALA A 36 -7.76 -11.85 -14.88
C ALA A 36 -8.69 -11.64 -13.67
N PRO A 37 -8.14 -11.65 -12.44
CA PRO A 37 -8.89 -11.18 -11.29
C PRO A 37 -9.34 -9.73 -11.49
N SER A 38 -10.43 -9.34 -10.84
CA SER A 38 -10.87 -7.95 -10.88
C SER A 38 -9.82 -7.02 -10.26
N LYS A 39 -9.77 -5.76 -10.70
CA LYS A 39 -8.94 -4.73 -10.07
C LYS A 39 -9.25 -4.63 -8.57
N ARG A 40 -10.54 -4.71 -8.19
CA ARG A 40 -10.99 -4.70 -6.80
C ARG A 40 -10.44 -5.87 -6.00
N ASP A 41 -10.42 -7.08 -6.54
CA ASP A 41 -9.86 -8.25 -5.83
C ASP A 41 -8.36 -8.11 -5.59
N ILE A 42 -7.62 -7.58 -6.57
CA ILE A 42 -6.18 -7.37 -6.45
C ILE A 42 -5.89 -6.31 -5.39
N LEU A 43 -6.48 -5.12 -5.55
CA LEU A 43 -6.24 -4.00 -4.65
C LEU A 43 -6.82 -4.27 -3.25
N GLY A 44 -7.97 -4.90 -3.15
CA GLY A 44 -8.54 -5.32 -1.87
C GLY A 44 -7.67 -6.33 -1.14
N THR A 45 -7.02 -7.25 -1.87
CA THR A 45 -6.03 -8.16 -1.27
C THR A 45 -4.84 -7.38 -0.70
N VAL A 46 -4.33 -6.36 -1.42
CA VAL A 46 -3.27 -5.49 -0.91
C VAL A 46 -3.74 -4.72 0.32
N MET A 47 -4.92 -4.10 0.27
CA MET A 47 -5.50 -3.34 1.37
C MET A 47 -5.66 -4.20 2.63
N LEU A 48 -6.28 -5.36 2.52
CA LEU A 48 -6.43 -6.30 3.65
C LEU A 48 -5.08 -6.74 4.21
N SER A 49 -4.09 -6.98 3.33
CA SER A 49 -2.73 -7.35 3.75
C SER A 49 -2.06 -6.25 4.57
N VAL A 50 -2.17 -5.00 4.14
CA VAL A 50 -1.63 -3.84 4.86
C VAL A 50 -2.34 -3.65 6.21
N LEU A 51 -3.66 -3.68 6.23
CA LEU A 51 -4.46 -3.53 7.45
C LEU A 51 -4.21 -4.66 8.46
N ALA A 52 -3.91 -5.88 7.97
CA ALA A 52 -3.53 -7.02 8.81
C ALA A 52 -2.07 -6.93 9.32
N GLY A 53 -1.32 -5.87 8.97
CA GLY A 53 0.07 -5.69 9.39
C GLY A 53 1.06 -6.61 8.67
N HIS A 54 0.70 -7.15 7.53
CA HIS A 54 1.57 -8.02 6.74
C HIS A 54 2.74 -7.22 6.13
N ARG A 55 3.94 -7.81 6.20
CA ARG A 55 5.17 -7.19 5.68
C ARG A 55 5.75 -7.93 4.47
N ARG A 56 5.13 -9.03 4.05
CA ARG A 56 5.60 -9.87 2.94
C ARG A 56 4.41 -10.39 2.15
N TYR A 57 4.56 -10.53 0.86
CA TYR A 57 3.54 -11.11 -0.01
C TYR A 57 3.12 -12.53 0.41
N ALA A 58 4.06 -13.35 0.91
CA ALA A 58 3.76 -14.68 1.40
C ALA A 58 2.66 -14.72 2.49
N HIS A 59 2.50 -13.64 3.25
CA HIS A 59 1.46 -13.55 4.28
C HIS A 59 0.04 -13.43 3.70
N ILE A 60 -0.13 -13.07 2.43
CA ILE A 60 -1.43 -13.01 1.74
C ILE A 60 -2.17 -14.34 1.83
N THR A 61 -1.44 -15.45 1.86
CA THR A 61 -2.03 -16.81 1.97
C THR A 61 -2.94 -16.93 3.19
N THR A 62 -2.64 -16.27 4.30
CA THR A 62 -3.47 -16.32 5.51
C THR A 62 -4.82 -15.64 5.34
N LEU A 63 -4.91 -14.60 4.48
CA LEU A 63 -6.16 -13.90 4.18
C LEU A 63 -7.15 -14.78 3.39
N ARG A 64 -6.66 -15.75 2.64
CA ARG A 64 -7.51 -16.61 1.79
C ARG A 64 -8.44 -17.50 2.59
N CYS A 65 -8.12 -17.71 3.85
CA CYS A 65 -8.94 -18.50 4.78
C CYS A 65 -9.98 -17.63 5.51
N ASP A 66 -10.02 -16.32 5.26
CA ASP A 66 -10.96 -15.41 5.90
C ASP A 66 -12.20 -15.21 5.01
N PRO A 67 -13.38 -15.75 5.40
CA PRO A 67 -14.61 -15.60 4.63
C PRO A 67 -15.35 -14.30 4.89
N VAL A 68 -14.90 -13.47 5.83
CA VAL A 68 -15.65 -12.31 6.34
C VAL A 68 -15.16 -11.00 5.71
N ASN A 69 -13.88 -10.70 5.82
CA ASN A 69 -13.34 -9.39 5.42
C ASN A 69 -13.38 -9.12 3.91
N PRO A 70 -13.08 -10.08 3.01
CA PRO A 70 -13.15 -9.81 1.58
C PRO A 70 -14.53 -9.37 1.08
N PRO A 71 -15.64 -10.06 1.43
CA PRO A 71 -16.98 -9.60 1.03
C PRO A 71 -17.35 -8.21 1.57
N LEU A 72 -16.88 -7.83 2.76
CA LEU A 72 -17.12 -6.49 3.31
C LEU A 72 -16.51 -5.38 2.44
N LEU A 73 -15.41 -5.65 1.73
CA LEU A 73 -14.81 -4.75 0.74
C LEU A 73 -15.42 -4.90 -0.67
N GLY A 74 -16.47 -5.72 -0.82
CA GLY A 74 -17.08 -6.00 -2.12
C GLY A 74 -16.16 -6.80 -3.06
N MET A 75 -15.27 -7.60 -2.49
CA MET A 75 -14.38 -8.50 -3.24
C MET A 75 -15.08 -9.84 -3.48
N ALA A 76 -14.81 -10.45 -4.64
CA ALA A 76 -15.23 -11.81 -4.91
C ALA A 76 -14.28 -12.84 -4.27
N LYS A 77 -12.99 -12.50 -4.17
CA LYS A 77 -11.96 -13.39 -3.59
C LYS A 77 -10.70 -12.63 -3.19
N VAL A 78 -9.92 -13.25 -2.29
CA VAL A 78 -8.51 -12.91 -2.08
C VAL A 78 -7.69 -13.59 -3.16
N VAL A 79 -6.87 -12.83 -3.89
CA VAL A 79 -6.01 -13.37 -4.95
C VAL A 79 -4.68 -13.89 -4.39
N SER A 80 -3.95 -14.67 -5.19
CA SER A 80 -2.63 -15.17 -4.79
C SER A 80 -1.57 -14.06 -4.77
N GLU A 81 -0.50 -14.27 -4.01
CA GLU A 81 0.65 -13.36 -3.98
C GLU A 81 1.25 -13.10 -5.36
N ASP A 82 1.34 -14.14 -6.19
CA ASP A 82 1.83 -14.02 -7.57
C ASP A 82 0.90 -13.19 -8.45
N ALA A 83 -0.42 -13.29 -8.26
CA ALA A 83 -1.38 -12.47 -8.97
C ALA A 83 -1.23 -11.00 -8.60
N VAL A 84 -1.04 -10.70 -7.31
CA VAL A 84 -0.76 -9.33 -6.84
C VAL A 84 0.53 -8.82 -7.46
N ARG A 85 1.64 -9.55 -7.36
CA ARG A 85 2.93 -9.14 -7.94
C ARG A 85 2.82 -8.83 -9.42
N ARG A 86 2.30 -9.78 -10.20
CA ARG A 86 2.15 -9.61 -11.66
C ARG A 86 1.21 -8.48 -12.04
N ALA A 87 0.25 -8.16 -11.21
CA ALA A 87 -0.63 -7.02 -11.45
C ALA A 87 0.08 -5.69 -11.17
N LEU A 88 0.76 -5.58 -10.02
CA LEU A 88 1.44 -4.35 -9.64
C LEU A 88 2.60 -4.00 -10.60
N THR A 89 3.31 -5.00 -11.14
CA THR A 89 4.36 -4.76 -12.15
C THR A 89 3.83 -4.23 -13.51
N LYS A 90 2.51 -4.23 -13.73
CA LYS A 90 1.89 -3.63 -14.92
C LYS A 90 1.56 -2.15 -14.75
N ILE A 91 1.67 -1.65 -13.56
CA ILE A 91 1.47 -0.22 -13.30
C ILE A 91 2.77 0.49 -13.65
N GLU A 92 2.69 1.46 -14.56
CA GLU A 92 3.81 2.32 -14.88
C GLU A 92 4.18 3.15 -13.63
N ALA A 93 5.47 3.33 -13.37
CA ALA A 93 5.98 3.88 -12.12
C ALA A 93 5.45 5.28 -11.81
N GLU A 94 5.50 6.21 -12.79
CA GLU A 94 5.01 7.57 -12.60
C GLU A 94 3.49 7.64 -12.40
N ALA A 95 2.74 6.86 -13.19
CA ALA A 95 1.29 6.79 -13.03
C ALA A 95 0.89 6.19 -11.68
N GLY A 96 1.65 5.20 -11.22
CA GLY A 96 1.47 4.59 -9.89
C GLY A 96 1.76 5.57 -8.76
N ARG A 97 2.85 6.33 -8.87
CA ARG A 97 3.23 7.35 -7.89
C ARG A 97 2.19 8.47 -7.82
N THR A 98 1.80 9.00 -8.97
CA THR A 98 0.75 10.04 -9.05
C THR A 98 -0.55 9.57 -8.41
N TRP A 99 -1.00 8.36 -8.75
CA TRP A 99 -2.20 7.78 -8.16
C TRP A 99 -2.12 7.67 -6.63
N LEU A 100 -1.02 7.16 -6.09
CA LEU A 100 -0.85 7.00 -4.64
C LEU A 100 -0.81 8.37 -3.95
N GLN A 101 -0.11 9.36 -4.54
CA GLN A 101 -0.03 10.70 -3.99
C GLN A 101 -1.40 11.41 -3.99
N GLU A 102 -2.15 11.33 -5.08
CA GLU A 102 -3.51 11.89 -5.15
C GLU A 102 -4.44 11.32 -4.07
N GLN A 103 -4.35 10.00 -3.82
CA GLN A 103 -5.16 9.36 -2.80
C GLN A 103 -4.71 9.73 -1.38
N LEU A 104 -3.41 9.88 -1.16
CA LEU A 104 -2.86 10.34 0.11
C LEU A 104 -3.31 11.78 0.39
N ASP A 105 -3.21 12.67 -0.60
CA ASP A 105 -3.68 14.06 -0.51
C ASP A 105 -5.18 14.13 -0.23
N TYR A 106 -5.97 13.31 -0.87
CA TYR A 106 -7.40 13.23 -0.62
C TYR A 106 -7.72 12.90 0.85
N CYS A 107 -6.96 11.97 1.44
CA CYS A 107 -7.15 11.56 2.83
C CYS A 107 -6.62 12.59 3.83
N THR A 108 -5.51 13.27 3.52
CA THR A 108 -4.80 14.14 4.47
C THR A 108 -5.25 15.60 4.41
N ARG A 109 -5.58 16.11 3.22
CA ARG A 109 -5.94 17.52 3.01
C ARG A 109 -7.01 18.07 3.96
N PRO A 110 -8.11 17.36 4.26
CA PRO A 110 -9.11 17.86 5.21
C PRO A 110 -8.58 18.11 6.63
N LEU A 111 -7.48 17.44 6.98
CA LEU A 111 -6.86 17.49 8.30
C LEU A 111 -5.78 18.58 8.42
N LEU A 112 -5.37 19.21 7.30
CA LEU A 112 -4.35 20.24 7.24
C LEU A 112 -4.90 21.65 7.57
N ARG A 113 -5.88 21.77 8.47
CA ARG A 113 -6.51 23.05 8.84
C ARG A 113 -5.84 23.72 10.04
N GLU A 114 -5.16 22.95 10.86
CA GLU A 114 -4.47 23.41 12.05
C GLU A 114 -2.98 23.63 11.78
N PRO A 115 -2.29 24.47 12.53
CA PRO A 115 -0.84 24.58 12.45
C PRO A 115 -0.18 23.22 12.63
N TRP A 116 0.82 22.91 11.80
CA TRP A 116 1.48 21.62 11.80
C TRP A 116 3.00 21.74 11.84
N ILE A 117 3.63 20.68 12.30
CA ILE A 117 5.07 20.54 12.41
C ILE A 117 5.51 19.49 11.40
N LEU A 118 6.25 19.91 10.37
CA LEU A 118 6.82 18.99 9.39
C LEU A 118 8.05 18.30 10.00
N ASP A 119 8.02 16.98 10.02
CA ASP A 119 9.14 16.11 10.37
C ASP A 119 9.59 15.36 9.11
N VAL A 120 10.88 15.41 8.83
CA VAL A 120 11.48 14.74 7.66
C VAL A 120 12.50 13.74 8.17
N ASP A 121 12.26 12.46 7.91
CA ASP A 121 13.16 11.38 8.30
C ASP A 121 13.70 10.64 7.08
N THR A 122 14.94 10.18 7.22
CA THR A 122 15.63 9.43 6.18
C THR A 122 15.96 8.03 6.66
N THR A 123 15.41 7.02 6.01
CA THR A 123 15.64 5.62 6.34
C THR A 123 16.40 4.90 5.24
N VAL A 124 17.57 4.35 5.57
CA VAL A 124 18.36 3.52 4.64
C VAL A 124 17.99 2.05 4.82
N LYS A 125 17.49 1.42 3.77
CA LYS A 125 17.08 0.01 3.76
C LYS A 125 18.04 -0.83 2.92
N PRO A 126 18.90 -1.65 3.53
CA PRO A 126 19.79 -2.55 2.78
C PRO A 126 18.98 -3.57 1.99
N LEU A 127 19.40 -3.83 0.75
CA LEU A 127 18.74 -4.76 -0.15
C LEU A 127 19.53 -6.06 -0.28
N TYR A 128 18.81 -7.15 -0.45
CA TYR A 128 19.35 -8.47 -0.69
C TYR A 128 18.79 -8.97 -2.03
N GLY A 129 19.61 -8.83 -3.08
CA GLY A 129 19.23 -9.16 -4.45
C GLY A 129 19.41 -7.97 -5.40
N HIS A 130 18.97 -8.17 -6.65
CA HIS A 130 19.00 -7.16 -7.71
C HIS A 130 17.65 -6.46 -7.77
N GLN A 131 17.58 -5.25 -7.24
CA GLN A 131 16.38 -4.41 -7.30
C GLN A 131 16.74 -3.15 -8.09
N GLU A 132 15.80 -2.69 -8.92
CA GLU A 132 15.94 -1.47 -9.69
C GLU A 132 16.16 -0.26 -8.77
N GLY A 133 17.02 0.67 -9.16
CA GLY A 133 17.33 1.86 -8.38
C GLY A 133 18.22 1.63 -7.15
N ALA A 134 18.61 0.38 -6.84
CA ALA A 134 19.50 0.11 -5.72
C ALA A 134 20.92 0.57 -6.01
N VAL A 135 21.47 1.43 -5.14
CA VAL A 135 22.82 1.95 -5.27
C VAL A 135 23.65 1.65 -4.02
N VAL A 136 24.98 1.56 -4.21
CA VAL A 136 25.94 1.53 -3.11
C VAL A 136 26.17 2.96 -2.65
N GLY A 137 25.67 3.31 -1.47
CA GLY A 137 25.79 4.63 -0.89
C GLY A 137 26.02 4.56 0.62
N TYR A 138 25.71 5.64 1.32
CA TYR A 138 25.82 5.69 2.76
C TYR A 138 24.89 4.66 3.43
N ASN A 139 25.50 3.66 4.05
CA ASN A 139 24.77 2.62 4.80
C ASN A 139 25.57 2.27 6.06
N PRO A 140 25.27 2.92 7.20
CA PRO A 140 26.05 2.74 8.43
C PRO A 140 25.93 1.34 9.03
N LYS A 141 24.84 0.63 8.75
CA LYS A 141 24.60 -0.73 9.27
C LYS A 141 25.28 -1.81 8.43
N LYS A 142 25.44 -1.60 7.12
CA LYS A 142 26.05 -2.56 6.17
C LYS A 142 26.77 -1.82 5.05
N PRO A 143 27.98 -1.27 5.33
CA PRO A 143 28.77 -0.55 4.34
C PRO A 143 29.02 -1.40 3.09
N GLY A 144 29.00 -0.76 1.91
CA GLY A 144 29.23 -1.42 0.62
C GLY A 144 28.08 -2.26 0.07
N ARG A 145 26.95 -2.38 0.78
CA ARG A 145 25.77 -3.08 0.28
C ARG A 145 24.81 -2.12 -0.43
N PRO A 146 24.25 -2.52 -1.59
CA PRO A 146 23.21 -1.74 -2.25
C PRO A 146 22.02 -1.51 -1.31
N SER A 147 21.44 -0.33 -1.37
CA SER A 147 20.33 0.08 -0.53
C SER A 147 19.41 1.05 -1.26
N HIS A 148 18.15 1.13 -0.79
CA HIS A 148 17.27 2.25 -1.09
C HIS A 148 17.28 3.21 0.09
N THR A 149 17.16 4.50 -0.20
CA THR A 149 16.98 5.56 0.79
C THR A 149 15.57 6.08 0.67
N TYR A 150 14.83 6.01 1.75
CA TYR A 150 13.46 6.50 1.83
C TYR A 150 13.46 7.82 2.59
N HIS A 151 12.84 8.84 2.02
CA HIS A 151 12.55 10.10 2.68
C HIS A 151 11.06 10.12 3.03
N SER A 152 10.75 10.17 4.32
CA SER A 152 9.37 10.27 4.80
C SER A 152 9.09 11.68 5.33
N TYR A 153 8.00 12.25 4.87
CA TYR A 153 7.51 13.57 5.26
C TYR A 153 6.27 13.37 6.12
N MET A 154 6.38 13.71 7.40
CA MET A 154 5.31 13.50 8.38
C MET A 154 4.90 14.79 9.05
N LEU A 155 3.62 14.90 9.36
CA LEU A 155 3.12 15.90 10.30
C LEU A 155 3.17 15.31 11.71
N ALA A 156 4.19 15.71 12.48
CA ALA A 156 4.50 15.11 13.78
C ALA A 156 3.34 15.23 14.78
N ASN A 157 2.72 16.38 14.86
CA ASN A 157 1.61 16.65 15.77
C ASN A 157 0.28 15.98 15.36
N LEU A 158 0.09 15.71 14.07
CA LEU A 158 -1.10 15.05 13.55
C LEU A 158 -0.89 13.55 13.28
N ARG A 159 0.36 13.07 13.33
CA ARG A 159 0.77 11.70 13.00
C ARG A 159 0.34 11.25 11.61
N LEU A 160 0.42 12.16 10.65
CA LEU A 160 0.05 11.93 9.25
C LEU A 160 1.29 11.87 8.38
N VAL A 161 1.34 10.88 7.48
CA VAL A 161 2.31 10.84 6.40
C VAL A 161 1.79 11.69 5.25
N LEU A 162 2.60 12.61 4.74
CA LEU A 162 2.28 13.43 3.56
C LEU A 162 2.84 12.83 2.30
N GLU A 163 4.07 12.31 2.38
CA GLU A 163 4.78 11.77 1.22
C GLU A 163 5.85 10.78 1.66
N VAL A 164 6.17 9.83 0.79
CA VAL A 164 7.35 8.98 0.91
C VAL A 164 8.03 8.94 -0.45
N ASP A 165 9.28 9.40 -0.50
CA ASP A 165 10.12 9.37 -1.69
C ASP A 165 11.23 8.33 -1.55
N VAL A 166 11.72 7.77 -2.70
CA VAL A 166 12.69 6.65 -2.72
C VAL A 166 13.86 6.96 -3.63
#